data_2bca3c1bdb43f0b9e8ba37aedf2232ab
#
_entry.id   2bca3c1bdb43f0b9e8ba37aedf2232ab
#
_cell.length_a   1.000
_cell.length_b   1.000
_cell.length_c   1.000
_cell.angle_alpha   90.00
_cell.angle_beta   90.00
_cell.angle_gamma   90.00
#
_symmetry.space_group_name_H-M   'P 1'
#
loop_
_entity.id
_entity.type
_entity.pdbx_description
1 polymer ?
#
loop_
_entity_poly.entity_id
_entity_poly.type
_entity_poly.pdbx_seq_one_letter_code
_entity_poly.pdbx_strand_id
1 'polypeptide(L)'
;MGTSDKIKELEKKLKKVSKGDQVRIDKQHKAGKMTARERIDALLDTDSFVELDAMVKHRSNNFGLDKKRPDGDGVITGHGTINGRTVYLFAQDFTVFGGALGEAHAQKICKVMDLAAKTGCPMIGLNDSGGARIQEGVVSLGGYAEIFYRNVSSSGVIPQFSLILGPCAGGAVYSPAMTDFTLMVKDTSHMFITGPDVIKTVTHEDVTFEELGGAVTHNSVSGVAHLACESEEDMFESFRELLSYIPQNNMEGLPITEYSKDEIDGISELDQIIPDNSTVPYDMLKLINLICDDDLFEIQPHWAKNIITGFGRLRGHPVGIIANQPSILAGCLDIDASTKAARFVRFCDAFNIPLVTFVDVPGFLPGTEQEHGGIIRHGAKLLYAFSEASVPKLTVITRKAYGGAYDVMASKHIRADLNLAWPTAEIAVMGADGAVNIIFRKNIGEADDPEKAHKELSDDYKEKFASPYVAAEMGYIDRVIFPRETRKELILGLERYGNKRENRPKRKHGNIPL
;
A
#
# COMPACT_ATOMS: atom_id res chain seq x y z
N MET A 1 -12.75 54.54 8.05
CA MET A 1 -13.36 53.24 7.71
C MET A 1 -13.93 52.62 8.98
N GLY A 2 -15.24 52.48 9.04
CA GLY A 2 -15.92 51.83 10.17
C GLY A 2 -15.78 50.31 10.16
N THR A 3 -16.18 49.65 11.23
CA THR A 3 -16.12 48.16 11.32
C THR A 3 -16.91 47.49 10.20
N SER A 4 -18.10 48.04 9.84
CA SER A 4 -18.93 47.52 8.76
C SER A 4 -18.21 47.58 7.40
N ASP A 5 -17.43 48.65 7.13
CA ASP A 5 -16.67 48.75 5.87
C ASP A 5 -15.56 47.73 5.79
N LYS A 6 -14.88 47.43 6.94
CA LYS A 6 -13.84 46.42 7.04
C LYS A 6 -14.40 45.01 6.83
N ILE A 7 -15.59 44.71 7.37
CA ILE A 7 -16.28 43.42 7.15
C ILE A 7 -16.62 43.25 5.66
N LYS A 8 -17.17 44.25 5.01
CA LYS A 8 -17.46 44.22 3.55
C LYS A 8 -16.19 44.06 2.72
N GLU A 9 -15.08 44.66 3.14
CA GLU A 9 -13.78 44.45 2.49
C GLU A 9 -13.30 42.99 2.62
N LEU A 10 -13.45 42.38 3.80
CA LEU A 10 -13.12 40.96 4.01
C LEU A 10 -13.98 40.06 3.11
N GLU A 11 -15.31 40.26 3.10
CA GLU A 11 -16.21 39.49 2.24
C GLU A 11 -15.81 39.57 0.76
N LYS A 12 -15.45 40.78 0.28
CA LYS A 12 -14.98 41.00 -1.08
C LYS A 12 -13.67 40.23 -1.36
N LYS A 13 -12.73 40.23 -0.41
CA LYS A 13 -11.46 39.50 -0.55
C LYS A 13 -11.69 37.99 -0.58
N LEU A 14 -12.52 37.45 0.31
CA LEU A 14 -12.85 36.03 0.33
C LEU A 14 -13.54 35.57 -0.96
N LYS A 15 -14.53 36.35 -1.45
CA LYS A 15 -15.16 36.08 -2.74
C LYS A 15 -14.18 36.11 -3.91
N LYS A 16 -13.15 36.96 -3.85
CA LYS A 16 -12.12 37.01 -4.90
C LYS A 16 -11.26 35.77 -4.89
N VAL A 17 -10.83 35.30 -3.69
CA VAL A 17 -10.04 34.10 -3.53
C VAL A 17 -10.77 32.86 -4.05
N SER A 18 -12.08 32.74 -3.79
CA SER A 18 -12.86 31.55 -4.17
C SER A 18 -13.28 31.54 -5.66
N LYS A 19 -13.29 32.69 -6.35
CA LYS A 19 -13.89 32.81 -7.70
C LYS A 19 -13.06 32.10 -8.80
N GLY A 20 -11.71 32.08 -8.70
CA GLY A 20 -10.85 31.55 -9.75
C GLY A 20 -10.92 32.31 -11.10
N ASP A 21 -10.26 31.74 -12.11
CA ASP A 21 -10.29 32.19 -13.51
C ASP A 21 -11.23 31.27 -14.31
N GLN A 22 -12.40 31.77 -14.70
CA GLN A 22 -13.44 30.96 -15.35
C GLN A 22 -12.95 30.25 -16.61
N VAL A 23 -12.15 30.92 -17.44
CA VAL A 23 -11.64 30.35 -18.71
C VAL A 23 -10.75 29.12 -18.41
N ARG A 24 -9.96 29.19 -17.36
CA ARG A 24 -9.09 28.08 -16.95
C ARG A 24 -9.86 26.96 -16.25
N ILE A 25 -10.89 27.31 -15.49
CA ILE A 25 -11.83 26.36 -14.88
C ILE A 25 -12.54 25.57 -16.00
N ASP A 26 -13.10 26.27 -17.00
CA ASP A 26 -13.77 25.62 -18.13
C ASP A 26 -12.83 24.68 -18.92
N LYS A 27 -11.54 25.06 -19.02
CA LYS A 27 -10.52 24.19 -19.63
C LYS A 27 -10.25 22.94 -18.79
N GLN A 28 -10.22 23.07 -17.46
CA GLN A 28 -10.04 21.95 -16.52
C GLN A 28 -11.20 20.96 -16.65
N HIS A 29 -12.44 21.46 -16.61
CA HIS A 29 -13.64 20.63 -16.77
C HIS A 29 -13.70 19.95 -18.15
N LYS A 30 -13.32 20.68 -19.23
CA LYS A 30 -13.26 20.10 -20.57
C LYS A 30 -12.23 18.97 -20.69
N ALA A 31 -11.21 18.96 -19.83
CA ALA A 31 -10.24 17.86 -19.72
C ALA A 31 -10.72 16.71 -18.81
N GLY A 32 -11.98 16.72 -18.37
CA GLY A 32 -12.57 15.69 -17.51
C GLY A 32 -12.07 15.75 -16.05
N LYS A 33 -11.61 16.92 -15.58
CA LYS A 33 -11.00 17.09 -14.26
C LYS A 33 -11.77 18.12 -13.43
N MET A 34 -11.89 17.86 -12.13
CA MET A 34 -12.39 18.83 -11.16
C MET A 34 -11.34 19.92 -10.89
N THR A 35 -11.78 21.08 -10.41
CA THR A 35 -10.91 22.09 -9.80
C THR A 35 -10.44 21.65 -8.42
N ALA A 36 -9.38 22.28 -7.90
CA ALA A 36 -8.88 22.00 -6.56
C ALA A 36 -9.94 22.20 -5.45
N ARG A 37 -10.86 23.17 -5.60
CA ARG A 37 -11.95 23.39 -4.65
C ARG A 37 -13.03 22.33 -4.73
N GLU A 38 -13.46 21.98 -5.93
CA GLU A 38 -14.44 20.91 -6.15
C GLU A 38 -13.93 19.56 -5.59
N ARG A 39 -12.63 19.28 -5.75
CA ARG A 39 -11.99 18.09 -5.17
C ARG A 39 -12.04 18.07 -3.64
N ILE A 40 -11.80 19.23 -3.00
CA ILE A 40 -11.90 19.37 -1.55
C ILE A 40 -13.32 19.15 -1.08
N ASP A 41 -14.30 19.79 -1.75
CA ASP A 41 -15.72 19.67 -1.42
C ASP A 41 -16.24 18.24 -1.64
N ALA A 42 -15.74 17.55 -2.68
CA ALA A 42 -16.09 16.15 -2.95
C ALA A 42 -15.45 15.15 -1.97
N LEU A 43 -14.25 15.45 -1.46
CA LEU A 43 -13.53 14.55 -0.57
C LEU A 43 -13.96 14.66 0.89
N LEU A 44 -14.17 15.86 1.39
CA LEU A 44 -14.44 16.12 2.81
C LEU A 44 -15.94 16.04 3.14
N ASP A 45 -16.24 15.91 4.44
CA ASP A 45 -17.60 16.06 4.95
C ASP A 45 -18.13 17.47 4.66
N THR A 46 -19.41 17.58 4.35
CA THR A 46 -20.06 18.85 4.01
C THR A 46 -19.79 19.92 5.07
N ASP A 47 -19.39 21.12 4.62
CA ASP A 47 -19.13 22.30 5.44
C ASP A 47 -17.99 22.12 6.50
N SER A 48 -17.20 21.07 6.42
CA SER A 48 -16.13 20.81 7.38
C SER A 48 -14.80 21.53 7.06
N PHE A 49 -14.62 21.99 5.83
CA PHE A 49 -13.34 22.54 5.39
C PHE A 49 -13.03 23.92 5.98
N VAL A 50 -11.86 24.04 6.58
CA VAL A 50 -11.29 25.30 7.06
C VAL A 50 -10.03 25.61 6.28
N GLU A 51 -10.11 26.58 5.36
CA GLU A 51 -8.96 27.00 4.54
C GLU A 51 -7.96 27.83 5.35
N LEU A 52 -6.68 27.48 5.26
CA LEU A 52 -5.57 28.23 5.83
C LEU A 52 -4.79 28.94 4.72
N ASP A 53 -4.28 30.14 5.02
CA ASP A 53 -3.41 30.94 4.15
C ASP A 53 -4.02 31.27 2.75
N ALA A 54 -5.34 31.42 2.67
CA ALA A 54 -6.05 31.71 1.44
C ALA A 54 -5.58 32.99 0.72
N MET A 55 -5.05 33.98 1.45
CA MET A 55 -4.59 35.27 0.92
C MET A 55 -3.09 35.34 0.69
N VAL A 56 -2.33 34.26 0.93
CA VAL A 56 -0.88 34.21 0.69
C VAL A 56 -0.59 34.36 -0.80
N LYS A 57 0.47 35.10 -1.14
CA LYS A 57 0.93 35.34 -2.51
C LYS A 57 2.43 35.09 -2.59
N HIS A 58 2.90 34.69 -3.78
CA HIS A 58 4.34 34.64 -4.03
C HIS A 58 5.00 36.02 -3.92
N ARG A 59 6.30 36.03 -3.68
CA ARG A 59 7.11 37.25 -3.50
C ARG A 59 8.05 37.52 -4.66
N SER A 60 8.06 36.64 -5.68
CA SER A 60 8.94 36.76 -6.84
C SER A 60 8.60 37.98 -7.69
N ASN A 61 9.63 38.66 -8.17
CA ASN A 61 9.54 39.79 -9.10
C ASN A 61 10.11 39.46 -10.49
N ASN A 62 10.59 38.23 -10.70
CA ASN A 62 11.25 37.80 -11.92
C ASN A 62 10.24 37.46 -13.02
N PHE A 63 10.65 37.60 -14.27
CA PHE A 63 9.92 37.13 -15.46
C PHE A 63 8.44 37.58 -15.50
N GLY A 64 8.12 38.80 -15.00
CA GLY A 64 6.76 39.35 -14.99
C GLY A 64 5.82 38.80 -13.92
N LEU A 65 6.32 38.02 -12.97
CA LEU A 65 5.53 37.52 -11.83
C LEU A 65 5.08 38.66 -10.90
N ASP A 66 5.79 39.79 -10.86
CA ASP A 66 5.39 41.01 -10.16
C ASP A 66 3.98 41.51 -10.58
N LYS A 67 3.59 41.28 -11.85
CA LYS A 67 2.28 41.67 -12.43
C LYS A 67 1.20 40.61 -12.22
N LYS A 68 1.53 39.39 -11.80
CA LYS A 68 0.61 38.26 -11.62
C LYS A 68 0.82 37.64 -10.23
N ARG A 69 0.14 38.18 -9.23
CA ARG A 69 0.17 37.66 -7.84
C ARG A 69 -1.21 37.15 -7.43
N PRO A 70 -1.61 35.94 -7.88
CA PRO A 70 -2.86 35.35 -7.45
C PRO A 70 -2.85 35.09 -5.94
N ASP A 71 -4.02 35.20 -5.32
CA ASP A 71 -4.23 34.78 -3.95
C ASP A 71 -4.11 33.25 -3.86
N GLY A 72 -3.54 32.72 -2.78
CA GLY A 72 -3.36 31.30 -2.55
C GLY A 72 -2.14 30.66 -3.24
N ASP A 73 -1.50 31.35 -4.20
CA ASP A 73 -0.29 30.92 -4.93
C ASP A 73 -0.36 29.52 -5.57
N GLY A 74 -1.56 29.13 -6.07
CA GLY A 74 -1.73 27.87 -6.79
C GLY A 74 -1.82 26.61 -5.91
N VAL A 75 -2.06 26.77 -4.61
CA VAL A 75 -2.38 25.66 -3.72
C VAL A 75 -3.39 26.09 -2.66
N ILE A 76 -4.38 25.25 -2.42
CA ILE A 76 -5.35 25.39 -1.33
C ILE A 76 -4.90 24.49 -0.20
N THR A 77 -4.84 25.00 1.03
CA THR A 77 -4.35 24.26 2.20
C THR A 77 -5.29 24.45 3.37
N GLY A 78 -5.48 23.42 4.17
CA GLY A 78 -6.37 23.49 5.32
C GLY A 78 -6.58 22.15 5.99
N HIS A 79 -7.68 22.07 6.72
CA HIS A 79 -8.14 20.83 7.37
C HIS A 79 -9.66 20.72 7.26
N GLY A 80 -10.16 19.51 7.42
CA GLY A 80 -11.59 19.21 7.46
C GLY A 80 -11.79 17.84 8.08
N THR A 81 -12.95 17.24 7.84
CA THR A 81 -13.22 15.88 8.32
C THR A 81 -13.59 14.94 7.16
N ILE A 82 -13.31 13.66 7.37
CA ILE A 82 -13.79 12.55 6.53
C ILE A 82 -14.43 11.54 7.49
N ASN A 83 -15.72 11.30 7.35
CA ASN A 83 -16.50 10.48 8.28
C ASN A 83 -16.28 10.90 9.75
N GLY A 84 -16.27 12.20 10.00
CA GLY A 84 -16.05 12.80 11.32
C GLY A 84 -14.60 12.80 11.81
N ARG A 85 -13.65 12.20 11.09
CA ARG A 85 -12.23 12.15 11.44
C ARG A 85 -11.49 13.36 10.87
N THR A 86 -10.74 14.08 11.70
CA THR A 86 -9.95 15.24 11.23
C THR A 86 -8.80 14.80 10.34
N VAL A 87 -8.67 15.48 9.21
CA VAL A 87 -7.56 15.32 8.26
C VAL A 87 -7.01 16.68 7.86
N TYR A 88 -5.72 16.75 7.56
CA TYR A 88 -5.09 17.90 6.92
C TYR A 88 -4.84 17.61 5.45
N LEU A 89 -4.94 18.64 4.62
CA LEU A 89 -4.74 18.47 3.19
C LEU A 89 -4.12 19.70 2.52
N PHE A 90 -3.52 19.47 1.38
CA PHE A 90 -3.27 20.46 0.35
C PHE A 90 -3.86 19.99 -0.98
N ALA A 91 -4.35 20.93 -1.78
CA ALA A 91 -4.82 20.68 -3.14
C ALA A 91 -4.12 21.65 -4.10
N GLN A 92 -3.34 21.11 -5.03
CA GLN A 92 -2.66 21.90 -6.05
C GLN A 92 -3.68 22.36 -7.10
N ASP A 93 -3.70 23.66 -7.38
CA ASP A 93 -4.60 24.28 -8.35
C ASP A 93 -3.92 24.45 -9.70
N PHE A 94 -4.17 23.51 -10.60
CA PHE A 94 -3.60 23.54 -11.95
C PHE A 94 -4.03 24.78 -12.75
N THR A 95 -5.14 25.41 -12.40
CA THR A 95 -5.60 26.65 -13.04
C THR A 95 -4.70 27.85 -12.74
N VAL A 96 -3.84 27.74 -11.70
CA VAL A 96 -2.91 28.79 -11.28
C VAL A 96 -1.47 28.31 -11.49
N PHE A 97 -0.79 28.85 -12.49
CA PHE A 97 0.59 28.50 -12.86
C PHE A 97 0.80 26.99 -13.14
N GLY A 98 -0.26 26.26 -13.56
CA GLY A 98 -0.17 24.80 -13.74
C GLY A 98 0.11 24.05 -12.45
N GLY A 99 -0.31 24.56 -11.30
CA GLY A 99 -0.01 23.97 -9.99
C GLY A 99 1.48 23.93 -9.63
N ALA A 100 2.32 24.69 -10.36
CA ALA A 100 3.77 24.65 -10.18
C ALA A 100 4.19 25.21 -8.81
N LEU A 101 5.08 24.49 -8.13
CA LEU A 101 5.54 24.78 -6.78
C LEU A 101 6.57 25.91 -6.78
N GLY A 102 6.23 27.02 -6.14
CA GLY A 102 7.11 28.12 -5.78
C GLY A 102 7.34 28.19 -4.27
N GLU A 103 8.06 29.21 -3.80
CA GLU A 103 8.40 29.40 -2.38
C GLU A 103 7.15 29.45 -1.49
N ALA A 104 6.22 30.36 -1.76
CA ALA A 104 5.04 30.56 -0.94
C ALA A 104 4.09 29.35 -1.00
N HIS A 105 3.97 28.72 -2.17
CA HIS A 105 3.27 27.46 -2.37
C HIS A 105 3.82 26.36 -1.44
N ALA A 106 5.15 26.15 -1.45
CA ALA A 106 5.79 25.17 -0.59
C ALA A 106 5.61 25.48 0.91
N GLN A 107 5.75 26.76 1.31
CA GLN A 107 5.56 27.17 2.70
C GLN A 107 4.16 26.88 3.22
N LYS A 108 3.12 27.04 2.39
CA LYS A 108 1.75 26.66 2.73
C LYS A 108 1.60 25.15 2.96
N ILE A 109 2.15 24.33 2.06
CA ILE A 109 2.15 22.86 2.19
C ILE A 109 2.90 22.46 3.47
N CYS A 110 4.11 22.95 3.66
CA CYS A 110 4.91 22.66 4.86
C CYS A 110 4.18 23.00 6.16
N LYS A 111 3.47 24.13 6.19
CA LYS A 111 2.68 24.53 7.36
C LYS A 111 1.58 23.53 7.70
N VAL A 112 0.80 23.05 6.73
CA VAL A 112 -0.25 22.07 7.02
C VAL A 112 0.32 20.69 7.36
N MET A 113 1.46 20.30 6.77
CA MET A 113 2.20 19.09 7.17
C MET A 113 2.67 19.16 8.63
N ASP A 114 3.24 20.31 9.05
CA ASP A 114 3.66 20.53 10.43
C ASP A 114 2.46 20.49 11.41
N LEU A 115 1.31 21.03 11.00
CA LEU A 115 0.09 20.98 11.80
C LEU A 115 -0.46 19.55 11.90
N ALA A 116 -0.50 18.81 10.80
CA ALA A 116 -0.91 17.40 10.78
C ALA A 116 -0.06 16.55 11.75
N ALA A 117 1.26 16.69 11.66
CA ALA A 117 2.19 15.98 12.55
C ALA A 117 2.00 16.37 14.04
N LYS A 118 1.80 17.66 14.33
CA LYS A 118 1.58 18.16 15.70
C LYS A 118 0.27 17.71 16.32
N THR A 119 -0.76 17.53 15.51
CA THR A 119 -2.10 17.13 15.96
C THR A 119 -2.34 15.62 15.84
N GLY A 120 -1.40 14.88 15.24
CA GLY A 120 -1.53 13.44 15.03
C GLY A 120 -2.64 13.08 14.05
N CYS A 121 -2.82 13.87 12.98
CA CYS A 121 -3.86 13.67 12.00
C CYS A 121 -3.28 13.23 10.64
N PRO A 122 -4.01 12.43 9.85
CA PRO A 122 -3.60 12.06 8.50
C PRO A 122 -3.34 13.28 7.61
N MET A 123 -2.34 13.17 6.72
CA MET A 123 -1.99 14.18 5.73
C MET A 123 -2.33 13.71 4.31
N ILE A 124 -3.08 14.50 3.55
CA ILE A 124 -3.55 14.17 2.20
C ILE A 124 -3.03 15.20 1.21
N GLY A 125 -2.34 14.76 0.17
CA GLY A 125 -1.98 15.58 -0.98
C GLY A 125 -2.91 15.31 -2.15
N LEU A 126 -3.63 16.34 -2.64
CA LEU A 126 -4.35 16.32 -3.90
C LEU A 126 -3.42 16.91 -4.96
N ASN A 127 -2.73 16.04 -5.71
CA ASN A 127 -1.62 16.41 -6.55
C ASN A 127 -2.06 16.65 -8.01
N ASP A 128 -1.79 17.85 -8.52
CA ASP A 128 -2.04 18.26 -9.91
C ASP A 128 -1.04 19.38 -10.27
N SER A 129 0.19 19.03 -10.68
CA SER A 129 1.30 19.97 -10.78
C SER A 129 2.25 19.67 -11.93
N GLY A 130 2.60 20.72 -12.67
CA GLY A 130 3.67 20.67 -13.66
C GLY A 130 5.09 20.64 -13.09
N GLY A 131 5.27 20.53 -11.77
CA GLY A 131 6.58 20.48 -11.12
C GLY A 131 7.06 21.81 -10.54
N ALA A 132 8.36 22.05 -10.56
CA ALA A 132 8.96 23.27 -10.00
C ALA A 132 8.62 24.52 -10.84
N ARG A 133 8.30 25.62 -10.17
CA ARG A 133 8.09 26.94 -10.82
C ARG A 133 9.47 27.49 -11.25
N ILE A 134 9.82 27.28 -12.51
CA ILE A 134 11.14 27.60 -13.05
C ILE A 134 11.52 29.08 -12.91
N GLN A 135 10.54 29.98 -12.90
CA GLN A 135 10.74 31.43 -12.74
C GLN A 135 11.24 31.82 -11.34
N GLU A 136 11.11 30.95 -10.37
CA GLU A 136 11.64 31.14 -9.00
C GLU A 136 12.99 30.44 -8.78
N GLY A 137 13.46 29.65 -9.76
CA GLY A 137 14.79 29.03 -9.74
C GLY A 137 14.99 28.05 -8.57
N VAL A 138 16.16 28.11 -7.94
CA VAL A 138 16.56 27.18 -6.87
C VAL A 138 15.65 27.22 -5.64
N VAL A 139 14.94 28.31 -5.42
CA VAL A 139 13.99 28.43 -4.29
C VAL A 139 12.85 27.41 -4.40
N SER A 140 12.37 27.13 -5.63
CA SER A 140 11.40 26.07 -5.86
C SER A 140 11.95 24.68 -5.49
N LEU A 141 13.23 24.41 -5.76
CA LEU A 141 13.87 23.16 -5.36
C LEU A 141 13.99 23.05 -3.84
N GLY A 142 14.37 24.16 -3.18
CA GLY A 142 14.37 24.25 -1.71
C GLY A 142 12.99 23.93 -1.13
N GLY A 143 11.91 24.43 -1.75
CA GLY A 143 10.54 24.13 -1.36
C GLY A 143 10.20 22.63 -1.41
N TYR A 144 10.60 21.93 -2.48
CA TYR A 144 10.45 20.47 -2.55
C TYR A 144 11.24 19.75 -1.46
N ALA A 145 12.49 20.14 -1.23
CA ALA A 145 13.32 19.53 -0.19
C ALA A 145 12.69 19.66 1.21
N GLU A 146 12.08 20.80 1.52
CA GLU A 146 11.35 21.03 2.76
C GLU A 146 10.12 20.11 2.91
N ILE A 147 9.42 19.82 1.82
CA ILE A 147 8.31 18.86 1.80
C ILE A 147 8.85 17.44 2.00
N PHE A 148 9.91 17.03 1.28
CA PHE A 148 10.52 15.70 1.42
C PHE A 148 10.99 15.42 2.84
N TYR A 149 11.63 16.39 3.48
CA TYR A 149 12.05 16.28 4.87
C TYR A 149 10.86 15.97 5.80
N ARG A 150 9.72 16.65 5.57
CA ARG A 150 8.49 16.44 6.37
C ARG A 150 7.83 15.10 6.07
N ASN A 151 7.83 14.63 4.82
CA ASN A 151 7.36 13.27 4.51
C ASN A 151 8.16 12.23 5.32
N VAL A 152 9.49 12.34 5.33
CA VAL A 152 10.36 11.42 6.09
C VAL A 152 10.14 11.55 7.59
N SER A 153 10.07 12.77 8.12
CA SER A 153 9.88 13.01 9.56
C SER A 153 8.52 12.53 10.08
N SER A 154 7.50 12.51 9.23
CA SER A 154 6.14 12.05 9.58
C SER A 154 5.89 10.58 9.25
N SER A 155 6.83 9.92 8.55
CA SER A 155 6.70 8.51 8.16
C SER A 155 6.59 7.60 9.38
N GLY A 156 5.55 6.77 9.43
CA GLY A 156 5.23 5.91 10.56
C GLY A 156 4.74 6.65 11.82
N VAL A 157 4.48 7.94 11.72
CA VAL A 157 3.90 8.77 12.81
C VAL A 157 2.45 9.10 12.51
N ILE A 158 2.17 9.66 11.34
CA ILE A 158 0.83 9.91 10.81
C ILE A 158 0.70 9.28 9.43
N PRO A 159 -0.47 8.76 9.05
CA PRO A 159 -0.71 8.28 7.70
C PRO A 159 -0.59 9.41 6.66
N GLN A 160 0.09 9.14 5.56
CA GLN A 160 0.31 10.09 4.47
C GLN A 160 -0.20 9.52 3.16
N PHE A 161 -1.02 10.29 2.45
CA PHE A 161 -1.68 9.85 1.22
C PHE A 161 -1.43 10.84 0.08
N SER A 162 -1.23 10.30 -1.12
CA SER A 162 -1.10 11.08 -2.35
C SER A 162 -2.15 10.65 -3.36
N LEU A 163 -3.09 11.53 -3.64
CA LEU A 163 -4.11 11.37 -4.66
C LEU A 163 -3.67 12.14 -5.90
N ILE A 164 -3.32 11.43 -6.97
CA ILE A 164 -2.79 12.01 -8.20
C ILE A 164 -3.96 12.26 -9.15
N LEU A 165 -4.28 13.51 -9.36
CA LEU A 165 -5.49 13.99 -10.04
C LEU A 165 -5.17 14.77 -11.33
N GLY A 166 -3.93 14.69 -11.77
CA GLY A 166 -3.42 15.34 -12.97
C GLY A 166 -1.95 15.02 -13.20
N PRO A 167 -1.25 15.81 -14.02
CA PRO A 167 0.19 15.63 -14.17
C PRO A 167 0.91 15.84 -12.84
N CYS A 168 1.93 15.01 -12.60
CA CYS A 168 2.83 15.07 -11.46
C CYS A 168 4.24 14.78 -12.00
N ALA A 169 5.02 15.84 -12.28
CA ALA A 169 6.27 15.73 -13.02
C ALA A 169 7.49 16.24 -12.24
N GLY A 170 8.64 15.66 -12.52
CA GLY A 170 9.93 16.07 -11.94
C GLY A 170 9.96 15.95 -10.42
N GLY A 171 10.29 17.03 -9.71
CA GLY A 171 10.33 17.07 -8.24
C GLY A 171 9.01 16.67 -7.56
N ALA A 172 7.88 16.85 -8.25
CA ALA A 172 6.55 16.54 -7.71
C ALA A 172 6.30 15.04 -7.47
N VAL A 173 7.04 14.13 -8.12
CA VAL A 173 6.80 12.67 -7.99
C VAL A 173 7.44 12.06 -6.74
N TYR A 174 8.48 12.69 -6.18
CA TYR A 174 9.20 12.09 -5.06
C TYR A 174 8.43 12.15 -3.74
N SER A 175 7.68 13.24 -3.49
CA SER A 175 6.82 13.31 -2.30
C SER A 175 5.76 12.19 -2.31
N PRO A 176 4.96 11.98 -3.38
CA PRO A 176 4.06 10.83 -3.47
C PRO A 176 4.73 9.47 -3.26
N ALA A 177 5.91 9.26 -3.84
CA ALA A 177 6.66 8.01 -3.70
C ALA A 177 7.12 7.72 -2.24
N MET A 178 7.22 8.76 -1.41
CA MET A 178 7.56 8.64 0.01
C MET A 178 6.34 8.52 0.93
N THR A 179 5.14 8.87 0.46
CA THR A 179 3.90 8.69 1.23
C THR A 179 3.52 7.21 1.34
N ASP A 180 2.57 6.89 2.21
CA ASP A 180 2.18 5.51 2.47
C ASP A 180 1.40 4.89 1.31
N PHE A 181 0.48 5.66 0.73
CA PHE A 181 -0.32 5.22 -0.42
C PHE A 181 -0.42 6.28 -1.49
N THR A 182 -0.29 5.84 -2.75
CA THR A 182 -0.46 6.66 -3.95
C THR A 182 -1.62 6.08 -4.76
N LEU A 183 -2.66 6.88 -5.00
CA LEU A 183 -3.80 6.55 -5.83
C LEU A 183 -3.74 7.40 -7.11
N MET A 184 -4.08 6.82 -8.26
CA MET A 184 -4.03 7.50 -9.55
C MET A 184 -5.36 7.34 -10.30
N VAL A 185 -5.80 8.39 -11.00
CA VAL A 185 -6.96 8.34 -11.91
C VAL A 185 -6.49 7.97 -13.30
N LYS A 186 -7.16 7.02 -13.96
CA LYS A 186 -6.86 6.62 -15.35
C LYS A 186 -7.05 7.80 -16.30
N ASP A 187 -6.29 7.82 -17.37
CA ASP A 187 -6.35 8.76 -18.50
C ASP A 187 -6.10 10.26 -18.16
N THR A 188 -6.20 10.67 -16.91
CA THR A 188 -6.06 12.07 -16.50
C THR A 188 -4.86 12.34 -15.60
N SER A 189 -4.34 11.33 -14.90
CA SER A 189 -3.20 11.47 -14.01
C SER A 189 -1.95 10.77 -14.54
N HIS A 190 -0.82 11.45 -14.39
CA HIS A 190 0.48 10.93 -14.87
C HIS A 190 1.59 11.26 -13.88
N MET A 191 2.47 10.30 -13.63
CA MET A 191 3.68 10.49 -12.84
C MET A 191 4.92 10.10 -13.66
N PHE A 192 5.89 10.99 -13.77
CA PHE A 192 7.17 10.71 -14.41
C PHE A 192 8.25 11.71 -13.97
N ILE A 193 9.50 11.28 -13.99
CA ILE A 193 10.64 12.17 -13.68
C ILE A 193 10.77 13.23 -14.75
N THR A 194 10.71 12.81 -16.03
CA THR A 194 10.74 13.68 -17.20
C THR A 194 9.68 13.23 -18.20
N GLY A 195 9.00 14.18 -18.85
CA GLY A 195 7.94 13.86 -19.80
C GLY A 195 8.44 13.28 -21.12
N PRO A 196 7.52 12.78 -21.97
CA PRO A 196 7.84 12.13 -23.26
C PRO A 196 8.74 12.93 -24.19
N ASP A 197 8.58 14.26 -24.27
CA ASP A 197 9.40 15.12 -25.13
C ASP A 197 10.88 15.11 -24.74
N VAL A 198 11.20 15.07 -23.44
CA VAL A 198 12.56 15.00 -22.94
C VAL A 198 13.15 13.62 -23.21
N ILE A 199 12.37 12.55 -22.99
CA ILE A 199 12.78 11.17 -23.29
C ILE A 199 13.10 11.03 -24.77
N LYS A 200 12.22 11.52 -25.65
CA LYS A 200 12.44 11.50 -27.10
C LYS A 200 13.74 12.21 -27.50
N THR A 201 14.05 13.31 -26.82
CA THR A 201 15.28 14.08 -27.10
C THR A 201 16.54 13.38 -26.60
N VAL A 202 16.50 12.71 -25.45
CA VAL A 202 17.68 12.16 -24.75
C VAL A 202 17.92 10.70 -25.10
N THR A 203 16.88 9.86 -25.08
CA THR A 203 16.99 8.42 -25.31
C THR A 203 16.48 7.97 -26.68
N HIS A 204 15.87 8.90 -27.45
CA HIS A 204 15.24 8.65 -28.75
C HIS A 204 14.07 7.66 -28.73
N GLU A 205 13.49 7.43 -27.55
CA GLU A 205 12.27 6.63 -27.38
C GLU A 205 11.04 7.47 -27.70
N ASP A 206 10.09 6.91 -28.42
CA ASP A 206 8.77 7.51 -28.70
C ASP A 206 7.73 6.84 -27.82
N VAL A 207 7.24 7.55 -26.82
CA VAL A 207 6.36 7.01 -25.78
C VAL A 207 5.27 8.03 -25.47
N THR A 208 4.04 7.56 -25.24
CA THR A 208 2.92 8.40 -24.81
C THR A 208 2.97 8.71 -23.31
N PHE A 209 2.18 9.68 -22.86
CA PHE A 209 2.04 9.98 -21.43
C PHE A 209 1.52 8.79 -20.64
N GLU A 210 0.53 8.06 -21.17
CA GLU A 210 -0.05 6.87 -20.54
C GLU A 210 0.93 5.71 -20.46
N GLU A 211 1.65 5.42 -21.53
CA GLU A 211 2.66 4.36 -21.56
C GLU A 211 3.82 4.65 -20.61
N LEU A 212 4.24 5.91 -20.51
CA LEU A 212 5.36 6.29 -19.66
C LEU A 212 5.00 6.30 -18.18
N GLY A 213 3.86 6.88 -17.83
CA GLY A 213 3.55 7.17 -16.43
C GLY A 213 2.06 7.30 -16.11
N GLY A 214 1.19 6.66 -16.87
CA GLY A 214 -0.24 6.59 -16.58
C GLY A 214 -0.57 5.69 -15.38
N ALA A 215 -1.80 5.79 -14.89
CA ALA A 215 -2.27 5.07 -13.72
C ALA A 215 -2.12 3.54 -13.86
N VAL A 216 -2.46 3.01 -15.05
CA VAL A 216 -2.35 1.56 -15.33
C VAL A 216 -0.90 1.11 -15.32
N THR A 217 0.01 1.87 -15.95
CA THR A 217 1.45 1.56 -15.97
C THR A 217 2.03 1.52 -14.57
N HIS A 218 1.71 2.51 -13.73
CA HIS A 218 2.22 2.55 -12.36
C HIS A 218 1.55 1.54 -11.42
N ASN A 219 0.34 1.11 -11.72
CA ASN A 219 -0.35 0.10 -10.92
C ASN A 219 -0.07 -1.36 -11.34
N SER A 220 0.44 -1.59 -12.58
CA SER A 220 0.65 -2.96 -13.07
C SER A 220 2.11 -3.30 -13.41
N VAL A 221 2.94 -2.29 -13.72
CA VAL A 221 4.33 -2.51 -14.15
C VAL A 221 5.32 -2.05 -13.10
N SER A 222 5.23 -0.79 -12.64
CA SER A 222 6.23 -0.24 -11.71
C SER A 222 5.89 -0.40 -10.24
N GLY A 223 4.63 -0.69 -9.89
CA GLY A 223 4.18 -0.79 -8.50
C GLY A 223 4.16 0.53 -7.73
N VAL A 224 4.31 1.68 -8.38
CA VAL A 224 4.29 2.99 -7.73
C VAL A 224 2.88 3.35 -7.24
N ALA A 225 1.86 3.10 -8.07
CA ALA A 225 0.47 3.34 -7.71
C ALA A 225 -0.12 2.14 -6.98
N HIS A 226 -0.75 2.39 -5.85
CA HIS A 226 -1.43 1.37 -5.06
C HIS A 226 -2.82 1.05 -5.61
N LEU A 227 -3.53 2.06 -6.14
CA LEU A 227 -4.81 1.92 -6.81
C LEU A 227 -4.83 2.74 -8.10
N ALA A 228 -5.51 2.20 -9.15
CA ALA A 228 -5.81 2.88 -10.40
C ALA A 228 -7.34 3.00 -10.51
N CYS A 229 -7.84 4.21 -10.30
CA CYS A 229 -9.27 4.54 -10.20
C CYS A 229 -9.82 4.99 -11.54
N GLU A 230 -11.11 4.70 -11.81
CA GLU A 230 -11.75 5.04 -13.08
C GLU A 230 -12.05 6.55 -13.20
N SER A 231 -12.34 7.24 -12.09
CA SER A 231 -12.63 8.67 -12.04
C SER A 231 -12.12 9.29 -10.73
N GLU A 232 -12.22 10.64 -10.62
CA GLU A 232 -11.91 11.34 -9.38
C GLU A 232 -12.89 10.95 -8.26
N GLU A 233 -14.16 10.73 -8.57
CA GLU A 233 -15.20 10.28 -7.63
C GLU A 233 -14.89 8.86 -7.10
N ASP A 234 -14.60 7.92 -8.00
CA ASP A 234 -14.19 6.55 -7.64
C ASP A 234 -12.95 6.56 -6.74
N MET A 235 -11.97 7.42 -7.03
CA MET A 235 -10.81 7.60 -6.17
C MET A 235 -11.19 8.07 -4.76
N PHE A 236 -12.12 9.03 -4.63
CA PHE A 236 -12.53 9.55 -3.33
C PHE A 236 -13.32 8.50 -2.53
N GLU A 237 -14.13 7.68 -3.17
CA GLU A 237 -14.83 6.56 -2.52
C GLU A 237 -13.82 5.50 -2.04
N SER A 238 -12.93 5.05 -2.92
CA SER A 238 -11.85 4.10 -2.57
C SER A 238 -10.95 4.63 -1.46
N PHE A 239 -10.65 5.93 -1.48
CA PHE A 239 -9.83 6.55 -0.44
C PHE A 239 -10.55 6.60 0.93
N ARG A 240 -11.85 6.91 0.96
CA ARG A 240 -12.63 6.86 2.21
C ARG A 240 -12.67 5.45 2.79
N GLU A 241 -12.80 4.45 1.95
CA GLU A 241 -12.73 3.05 2.35
C GLU A 241 -11.35 2.70 2.91
N LEU A 242 -10.27 3.00 2.18
CA LEU A 242 -8.90 2.81 2.65
C LEU A 242 -8.67 3.47 4.03
N LEU A 243 -9.09 4.73 4.19
CA LEU A 243 -8.92 5.46 5.44
C LEU A 243 -9.69 4.79 6.59
N SER A 244 -10.79 4.08 6.32
CA SER A 244 -11.59 3.40 7.33
C SER A 244 -10.87 2.25 8.04
N TYR A 245 -9.82 1.69 7.44
CA TYR A 245 -9.00 0.62 8.04
C TYR A 245 -7.83 1.15 8.88
N ILE A 246 -7.46 2.41 8.70
CA ILE A 246 -6.20 2.98 9.21
C ILE A 246 -6.48 3.86 10.43
N PRO A 247 -5.73 3.74 11.55
CA PRO A 247 -5.90 4.61 12.71
C PRO A 247 -5.52 6.06 12.39
N GLN A 248 -5.86 6.97 13.30
CA GLN A 248 -5.58 8.40 13.14
C GLN A 248 -4.06 8.69 13.09
N ASN A 249 -3.31 7.96 13.89
CA ASN A 249 -1.85 8.02 13.98
C ASN A 249 -1.32 6.74 14.64
N ASN A 250 -0.01 6.63 14.80
CA ASN A 250 0.65 5.47 15.38
C ASN A 250 0.43 5.26 16.89
N MET A 251 -0.21 6.20 17.56
CA MET A 251 -0.48 6.16 19.02
C MET A 251 -1.92 5.80 19.34
N GLU A 252 -2.84 5.97 18.38
CA GLU A 252 -4.26 5.71 18.57
C GLU A 252 -4.66 4.28 18.24
N GLY A 253 -5.82 3.87 18.78
CA GLY A 253 -6.40 2.55 18.55
C GLY A 253 -6.93 2.39 17.12
N LEU A 254 -7.10 1.15 16.72
CA LEU A 254 -7.66 0.79 15.41
C LEU A 254 -9.13 1.25 15.29
N PRO A 255 -9.57 1.64 14.08
CA PRO A 255 -10.97 2.01 13.82
C PRO A 255 -11.85 0.75 13.73
N ILE A 256 -12.34 0.28 14.87
CA ILE A 256 -13.21 -0.89 14.96
C ILE A 256 -14.62 -0.48 14.51
N THR A 257 -15.23 -1.27 13.61
CA THR A 257 -16.60 -1.08 13.16
C THR A 257 -17.57 -2.00 13.91
N GLU A 258 -18.84 -1.59 13.98
CA GLU A 258 -19.90 -2.49 14.43
C GLU A 258 -19.99 -3.70 13.51
N TYR A 259 -20.16 -4.86 14.10
CA TYR A 259 -20.16 -6.13 13.42
C TYR A 259 -21.52 -6.80 13.52
N SER A 260 -22.06 -7.25 12.40
CA SER A 260 -23.41 -7.82 12.32
C SER A 260 -23.47 -9.35 12.11
N LYS A 261 -22.35 -10.00 11.81
CA LYS A 261 -22.30 -11.46 11.65
C LYS A 261 -22.07 -12.15 12.99
N ASP A 262 -23.12 -12.65 13.61
CA ASP A 262 -23.05 -13.40 14.88
C ASP A 262 -22.39 -14.80 14.75
N GLU A 263 -22.09 -15.26 13.55
CA GLU A 263 -21.59 -16.61 13.31
C GLU A 263 -20.06 -16.69 13.43
N ILE A 264 -19.61 -17.05 14.64
CA ILE A 264 -18.26 -17.62 14.86
C ILE A 264 -18.22 -19.08 14.37
N ASP A 265 -19.38 -19.64 13.99
CA ASP A 265 -19.51 -21.04 13.57
C ASP A 265 -18.81 -21.31 12.23
N GLY A 266 -18.35 -22.55 12.08
CA GLY A 266 -17.44 -22.95 11.01
C GLY A 266 -17.98 -22.69 9.61
N ILE A 267 -17.11 -22.22 8.72
CA ILE A 267 -17.39 -21.98 7.30
C ILE A 267 -17.12 -23.28 6.55
N SER A 268 -18.18 -24.06 6.29
CA SER A 268 -18.08 -25.40 5.71
C SER A 268 -17.45 -25.44 4.32
N GLU A 269 -17.60 -24.36 3.55
CA GLU A 269 -17.02 -24.20 2.21
C GLU A 269 -15.50 -24.28 2.22
N LEU A 270 -14.85 -23.87 3.31
CA LEU A 270 -13.38 -23.92 3.43
C LEU A 270 -12.84 -25.36 3.44
N ASP A 271 -13.63 -26.34 3.90
CA ASP A 271 -13.20 -27.75 3.93
C ASP A 271 -13.01 -28.36 2.52
N GLN A 272 -13.56 -27.70 1.48
CA GLN A 272 -13.51 -28.16 0.09
C GLN A 272 -12.80 -27.18 -0.86
N ILE A 273 -12.28 -26.07 -0.36
CA ILE A 273 -11.70 -25.00 -1.21
C ILE A 273 -10.34 -25.40 -1.80
N ILE A 274 -9.58 -26.25 -1.12
CA ILE A 274 -8.29 -26.75 -1.58
C ILE A 274 -8.53 -28.00 -2.46
N PRO A 275 -8.07 -28.02 -3.71
CA PRO A 275 -8.14 -29.21 -4.55
C PRO A 275 -7.33 -30.39 -3.97
N ASP A 276 -7.88 -31.63 -4.07
CA ASP A 276 -7.18 -32.84 -3.64
C ASP A 276 -5.83 -33.02 -4.33
N ASN A 277 -5.75 -32.65 -5.61
CA ASN A 277 -4.49 -32.65 -6.35
C ASN A 277 -3.70 -31.36 -6.07
N SER A 278 -2.55 -31.51 -5.40
CA SER A 278 -1.69 -30.40 -4.99
C SER A 278 -1.10 -29.58 -6.16
N THR A 279 -1.20 -30.08 -7.41
CA THR A 279 -0.76 -29.37 -8.61
C THR A 279 -1.84 -28.45 -9.19
N VAL A 280 -3.11 -28.64 -8.81
CA VAL A 280 -4.22 -27.81 -9.27
C VAL A 280 -4.25 -26.50 -8.49
N PRO A 281 -4.17 -25.34 -9.18
CA PRO A 281 -4.25 -24.06 -8.49
C PRO A 281 -5.67 -23.77 -8.00
N TYR A 282 -5.77 -22.90 -7.00
CA TYR A 282 -7.01 -22.31 -6.52
C TYR A 282 -6.81 -20.82 -6.29
N ASP A 283 -7.90 -20.09 -6.14
CA ASP A 283 -7.87 -18.65 -5.90
C ASP A 283 -7.90 -18.36 -4.38
N MET A 284 -6.78 -17.89 -3.86
CA MET A 284 -6.64 -17.55 -2.45
C MET A 284 -7.53 -16.36 -2.04
N LEU A 285 -7.86 -15.45 -2.96
CA LEU A 285 -8.73 -14.32 -2.66
C LEU A 285 -10.14 -14.78 -2.27
N LYS A 286 -10.66 -15.82 -2.93
CA LYS A 286 -11.96 -16.42 -2.56
C LYS A 286 -11.95 -16.96 -1.13
N LEU A 287 -10.85 -17.61 -0.74
CA LEU A 287 -10.66 -18.11 0.63
C LEU A 287 -10.67 -16.98 1.64
N ILE A 288 -9.94 -15.91 1.36
CA ILE A 288 -9.84 -14.72 2.23
C ILE A 288 -11.22 -14.07 2.40
N ASN A 289 -11.98 -13.87 1.31
CA ASN A 289 -13.30 -13.25 1.33
C ASN A 289 -14.35 -14.07 2.12
N LEU A 290 -14.22 -15.40 2.16
CA LEU A 290 -15.04 -16.24 3.05
C LEU A 290 -14.72 -16.01 4.53
N ILE A 291 -13.45 -15.74 4.87
CA ILE A 291 -12.98 -15.59 6.25
C ILE A 291 -13.25 -14.18 6.78
N CYS A 292 -13.08 -13.14 5.96
CA CYS A 292 -13.28 -11.75 6.37
C CYS A 292 -14.76 -11.38 6.54
N ASP A 293 -15.02 -10.26 7.19
CA ASP A 293 -16.37 -9.74 7.39
C ASP A 293 -16.98 -9.31 6.05
N ASP A 294 -16.19 -8.68 5.21
CA ASP A 294 -16.48 -8.19 3.86
C ASP A 294 -15.36 -8.62 2.90
N ASP A 295 -15.50 -8.31 1.62
CA ASP A 295 -14.46 -8.54 0.62
C ASP A 295 -13.17 -7.78 0.99
N LEU A 296 -12.03 -8.38 0.66
CA LEU A 296 -10.73 -7.78 0.91
C LEU A 296 -10.57 -6.48 0.12
N PHE A 297 -10.21 -5.40 0.80
CA PHE A 297 -9.74 -4.19 0.14
C PHE A 297 -8.29 -4.40 -0.32
N GLU A 298 -8.13 -4.88 -1.56
CA GLU A 298 -6.83 -5.27 -2.09
C GLU A 298 -5.97 -4.06 -2.46
N ILE A 299 -4.71 -4.06 -2.05
CA ILE A 299 -3.69 -3.06 -2.37
C ILE A 299 -2.80 -3.59 -3.50
N GLN A 300 -2.61 -2.81 -4.55
CA GLN A 300 -1.85 -3.18 -5.75
C GLN A 300 -2.36 -4.47 -6.42
N PRO A 301 -3.66 -4.58 -6.74
CA PRO A 301 -4.24 -5.82 -7.27
C PRO A 301 -3.67 -6.23 -8.64
N HIS A 302 -3.07 -5.30 -9.36
CA HIS A 302 -2.55 -5.55 -10.71
C HIS A 302 -1.03 -5.72 -10.78
N TRP A 303 -0.29 -5.42 -9.70
CA TRP A 303 1.14 -5.62 -9.61
C TRP A 303 1.50 -6.79 -8.70
N ALA A 304 2.52 -7.57 -9.07
CA ALA A 304 2.96 -8.74 -8.31
C ALA A 304 1.78 -9.62 -7.85
N LYS A 305 0.98 -10.08 -8.82
CA LYS A 305 -0.29 -10.80 -8.56
C LYS A 305 -0.12 -12.16 -7.88
N ASN A 306 1.10 -12.69 -7.84
CA ASN A 306 1.49 -13.91 -7.13
C ASN A 306 1.47 -13.74 -5.60
N ILE A 307 1.33 -12.49 -5.10
CA ILE A 307 1.09 -12.18 -3.70
C ILE A 307 -0.07 -11.19 -3.55
N ILE A 308 -0.97 -11.48 -2.64
CA ILE A 308 -2.11 -10.64 -2.25
C ILE A 308 -1.69 -9.82 -1.03
N THR A 309 -1.95 -8.53 -1.06
CA THR A 309 -1.85 -7.63 0.10
C THR A 309 -3.11 -6.78 0.18
N GLY A 310 -3.68 -6.59 1.35
CA GLY A 310 -4.90 -5.81 1.49
C GLY A 310 -5.37 -5.70 2.93
N PHE A 311 -6.42 -4.91 3.12
CA PHE A 311 -7.07 -4.75 4.41
C PHE A 311 -8.39 -5.54 4.43
N GLY A 312 -8.59 -6.28 5.50
CA GLY A 312 -9.86 -6.94 5.80
C GLY A 312 -10.30 -6.60 7.22
N ARG A 313 -11.46 -7.13 7.60
CA ARG A 313 -11.95 -7.05 8.98
C ARG A 313 -12.27 -8.44 9.50
N LEU A 314 -11.98 -8.65 10.77
CA LEU A 314 -12.37 -9.84 11.51
C LEU A 314 -13.13 -9.38 12.76
N ARG A 315 -14.43 -9.58 12.79
CA ARG A 315 -15.33 -9.08 13.86
C ARG A 315 -15.15 -7.56 14.07
N GLY A 316 -15.18 -6.82 12.96
CA GLY A 316 -15.01 -5.37 12.92
C GLY A 316 -13.58 -4.84 13.13
N HIS A 317 -12.64 -5.69 13.52
CA HIS A 317 -11.24 -5.31 13.74
C HIS A 317 -10.48 -5.28 12.41
N PRO A 318 -9.86 -4.17 12.01
CA PRO A 318 -9.01 -4.11 10.85
C PRO A 318 -7.78 -5.01 10.99
N VAL A 319 -7.46 -5.72 9.92
CA VAL A 319 -6.26 -6.57 9.80
C VAL A 319 -5.59 -6.34 8.44
N GLY A 320 -4.26 -6.39 8.40
CA GLY A 320 -3.49 -6.47 7.17
C GLY A 320 -3.34 -7.92 6.75
N ILE A 321 -3.76 -8.25 5.54
CA ILE A 321 -3.69 -9.60 4.99
C ILE A 321 -2.57 -9.69 3.97
N ILE A 322 -1.73 -10.70 4.11
CA ILE A 322 -0.68 -11.07 3.17
C ILE A 322 -0.89 -12.54 2.79
N ALA A 323 -0.99 -12.84 1.51
CA ALA A 323 -1.21 -14.22 1.09
C ALA A 323 -0.52 -14.56 -0.23
N ASN A 324 -0.01 -15.79 -0.36
CA ASN A 324 0.41 -16.28 -1.66
C ASN A 324 -0.81 -16.53 -2.56
N GLN A 325 -0.71 -16.24 -3.87
CA GLN A 325 -1.77 -16.53 -4.84
C GLN A 325 -1.38 -17.72 -5.72
N PRO A 326 -1.83 -18.94 -5.39
CA PRO A 326 -1.42 -20.16 -6.12
C PRO A 326 -1.81 -20.19 -7.59
N SER A 327 -2.82 -19.41 -7.99
CA SER A 327 -3.23 -19.30 -9.39
C SER A 327 -2.24 -18.50 -10.26
N ILE A 328 -1.31 -17.78 -9.65
CA ILE A 328 -0.30 -16.97 -10.33
C ILE A 328 1.09 -17.45 -9.89
N LEU A 329 1.92 -17.87 -10.84
CA LEU A 329 3.29 -18.39 -10.58
C LEU A 329 3.32 -19.44 -9.44
N ALA A 330 2.24 -20.22 -9.28
CA ALA A 330 2.06 -21.19 -8.20
C ALA A 330 2.24 -20.60 -6.77
N GLY A 331 2.13 -19.29 -6.58
CA GLY A 331 2.37 -18.61 -5.32
C GLY A 331 3.84 -18.39 -4.98
N CYS A 332 4.78 -18.61 -5.91
CA CYS A 332 6.21 -18.34 -5.69
C CYS A 332 6.45 -16.88 -5.31
N LEU A 333 7.45 -16.63 -4.47
CA LEU A 333 7.94 -15.27 -4.19
C LEU A 333 8.97 -14.86 -5.24
N ASP A 334 8.73 -13.75 -5.92
CA ASP A 334 9.70 -13.08 -6.80
C ASP A 334 10.13 -11.74 -6.20
N ILE A 335 10.90 -10.96 -6.96
CA ILE A 335 11.39 -9.64 -6.56
C ILE A 335 10.24 -8.70 -6.21
N ASP A 336 9.22 -8.64 -7.07
CA ASP A 336 8.11 -7.71 -6.92
C ASP A 336 7.18 -8.11 -5.78
N ALA A 337 6.86 -9.40 -5.65
CA ALA A 337 6.07 -9.94 -4.53
C ALA A 337 6.76 -9.66 -3.18
N SER A 338 8.07 -9.87 -3.12
CA SER A 338 8.85 -9.60 -1.91
C SER A 338 8.84 -8.11 -1.54
N THR A 339 8.93 -7.23 -2.53
CA THR A 339 8.91 -5.77 -2.32
C THR A 339 7.53 -5.27 -1.91
N LYS A 340 6.47 -5.72 -2.61
CA LYS A 340 5.06 -5.40 -2.32
C LYS A 340 4.70 -5.79 -0.88
N ALA A 341 4.93 -7.04 -0.53
CA ALA A 341 4.59 -7.55 0.79
C ALA A 341 5.42 -6.89 1.90
N ALA A 342 6.72 -6.67 1.70
CA ALA A 342 7.58 -6.03 2.71
C ALA A 342 7.12 -4.59 3.02
N ARG A 343 6.75 -3.81 2.00
CA ARG A 343 6.23 -2.45 2.18
C ARG A 343 4.92 -2.46 2.96
N PHE A 344 4.00 -3.36 2.62
CA PHE A 344 2.71 -3.48 3.27
C PHE A 344 2.82 -3.94 4.73
N VAL A 345 3.66 -4.94 5.03
CA VAL A 345 3.95 -5.39 6.40
C VAL A 345 4.49 -4.25 7.27
N ARG A 346 5.43 -3.46 6.74
CA ARG A 346 5.99 -2.31 7.48
C ARG A 346 4.97 -1.22 7.75
N PHE A 347 4.07 -0.96 6.79
CA PHE A 347 2.96 -0.03 7.00
C PHE A 347 2.04 -0.52 8.13
N CYS A 348 1.61 -1.77 8.08
CA CYS A 348 0.75 -2.34 9.12
C CYS A 348 1.40 -2.27 10.51
N ASP A 349 2.70 -2.62 10.60
CA ASP A 349 3.44 -2.54 11.87
C ASP A 349 3.56 -1.11 12.40
N ALA A 350 3.82 -0.13 11.51
CA ALA A 350 3.94 1.28 11.90
C ALA A 350 2.63 1.85 12.48
N PHE A 351 1.48 1.33 12.03
CA PHE A 351 0.16 1.81 12.45
C PHE A 351 -0.63 0.81 13.30
N ASN A 352 0.05 -0.12 13.97
CA ASN A 352 -0.52 -1.08 14.92
C ASN A 352 -1.60 -2.02 14.32
N ILE A 353 -1.60 -2.23 13.01
CA ILE A 353 -2.55 -3.11 12.32
C ILE A 353 -2.04 -4.55 12.40
N PRO A 354 -2.77 -5.50 13.04
CA PRO A 354 -2.39 -6.89 13.12
C PRO A 354 -2.24 -7.53 11.74
N LEU A 355 -1.33 -8.49 11.61
CA LEU A 355 -1.05 -9.18 10.36
C LEU A 355 -1.64 -10.59 10.38
N VAL A 356 -2.37 -10.94 9.32
CA VAL A 356 -2.83 -12.29 9.03
C VAL A 356 -2.18 -12.77 7.74
N THR A 357 -1.49 -13.90 7.80
CA THR A 357 -0.75 -14.44 6.66
C THR A 357 -1.31 -15.79 6.25
N PHE A 358 -1.71 -15.95 4.98
CA PHE A 358 -2.08 -17.24 4.40
C PHE A 358 -0.97 -17.75 3.50
N VAL A 359 -0.51 -18.99 3.76
CA VAL A 359 0.68 -19.55 3.14
C VAL A 359 0.33 -20.71 2.23
N ASP A 360 0.67 -20.56 0.96
CA ASP A 360 0.78 -21.63 -0.04
C ASP A 360 1.92 -21.26 -1.00
N VAL A 361 3.16 -21.56 -0.57
CA VAL A 361 4.37 -21.12 -1.26
C VAL A 361 5.33 -22.28 -1.53
N PRO A 362 5.62 -22.59 -2.80
CA PRO A 362 6.58 -23.65 -3.15
C PRO A 362 8.05 -23.22 -3.04
N GLY A 363 8.32 -21.90 -2.94
CA GLY A 363 9.65 -21.35 -2.86
C GLY A 363 9.77 -19.94 -3.40
N PHE A 364 11.00 -19.45 -3.49
CA PHE A 364 11.33 -18.29 -4.31
C PHE A 364 11.41 -18.70 -5.77
N LEU A 365 11.01 -17.78 -6.68
CA LEU A 365 11.03 -18.02 -8.11
C LEU A 365 12.48 -18.17 -8.61
N PRO A 366 12.87 -19.33 -9.17
CA PRO A 366 14.24 -19.53 -9.67
C PRO A 366 14.42 -18.86 -11.05
N GLY A 367 15.67 -18.61 -11.41
CA GLY A 367 16.04 -18.16 -12.76
C GLY A 367 17.05 -17.03 -12.74
N THR A 368 17.82 -16.91 -13.83
CA THR A 368 18.89 -15.91 -13.96
C THR A 368 18.37 -14.49 -13.89
N GLU A 369 17.18 -14.22 -14.40
CA GLU A 369 16.53 -12.90 -14.31
C GLU A 369 16.30 -12.50 -12.84
N GLN A 370 15.77 -13.41 -12.03
CA GLN A 370 15.55 -13.19 -10.60
C GLN A 370 16.88 -13.05 -9.84
N GLU A 371 17.86 -13.93 -10.11
CA GLU A 371 19.17 -13.87 -9.45
C GLU A 371 19.91 -12.56 -9.80
N HIS A 372 19.98 -12.20 -11.08
CA HIS A 372 20.64 -10.99 -11.52
C HIS A 372 19.86 -9.72 -11.14
N GLY A 373 18.55 -9.79 -11.05
CA GLY A 373 17.68 -8.73 -10.53
C GLY A 373 17.79 -8.53 -9.02
N GLY A 374 18.43 -9.47 -8.30
CA GLY A 374 18.71 -9.36 -6.87
C GLY A 374 17.64 -9.95 -5.96
N ILE A 375 17.03 -11.09 -6.34
CA ILE A 375 16.02 -11.79 -5.53
C ILE A 375 16.47 -12.03 -4.09
N ILE A 376 17.76 -12.32 -3.85
CA ILE A 376 18.31 -12.51 -2.50
C ILE A 376 18.13 -11.25 -1.65
N ARG A 377 18.45 -10.07 -2.20
CA ARG A 377 18.30 -8.79 -1.52
C ARG A 377 16.82 -8.45 -1.30
N HIS A 378 15.98 -8.66 -2.32
CA HIS A 378 14.56 -8.34 -2.25
C HIS A 378 13.79 -9.32 -1.35
N GLY A 379 14.10 -10.61 -1.41
CA GLY A 379 13.56 -11.59 -0.46
C GLY A 379 13.95 -11.31 0.99
N ALA A 380 15.19 -10.83 1.20
CA ALA A 380 15.64 -10.39 2.52
C ALA A 380 14.85 -9.19 3.07
N LYS A 381 14.27 -8.31 2.22
CA LYS A 381 13.36 -7.23 2.69
C LYS A 381 12.12 -7.78 3.37
N LEU A 382 11.50 -8.79 2.77
CA LEU A 382 10.29 -9.40 3.32
C LEU A 382 10.58 -10.15 4.62
N LEU A 383 11.68 -10.92 4.65
CA LEU A 383 12.16 -11.58 5.87
C LEU A 383 12.42 -10.56 6.99
N TYR A 384 13.08 -9.45 6.65
CA TYR A 384 13.34 -8.37 7.59
C TYR A 384 12.05 -7.73 8.11
N ALA A 385 11.10 -7.41 7.22
CA ALA A 385 9.84 -6.76 7.56
C ALA A 385 9.03 -7.60 8.56
N PHE A 386 8.82 -8.89 8.29
CA PHE A 386 8.12 -9.77 9.21
C PHE A 386 8.88 -10.01 10.53
N SER A 387 10.20 -10.12 10.49
CA SER A 387 11.01 -10.28 11.70
C SER A 387 11.01 -9.02 12.56
N GLU A 388 10.92 -7.85 11.95
CA GLU A 388 10.88 -6.56 12.63
C GLU A 388 9.48 -6.22 13.14
N ALA A 389 8.42 -6.69 12.50
CA ALA A 389 7.05 -6.38 12.88
C ALA A 389 6.74 -6.80 14.33
N SER A 390 6.21 -5.85 15.11
CA SER A 390 5.89 -5.99 16.52
C SER A 390 4.41 -6.21 16.81
N VAL A 391 3.55 -5.96 15.83
CA VAL A 391 2.10 -6.24 15.89
C VAL A 391 1.81 -7.74 15.99
N PRO A 392 0.60 -8.14 16.42
CA PRO A 392 0.18 -9.53 16.35
C PRO A 392 0.34 -10.10 14.93
N LYS A 393 1.00 -11.26 14.83
CA LYS A 393 1.24 -11.99 13.57
C LYS A 393 0.60 -13.37 13.66
N LEU A 394 -0.44 -13.59 12.85
CA LEU A 394 -1.18 -14.86 12.81
C LEU A 394 -1.00 -15.48 11.43
N THR A 395 -0.58 -16.72 11.39
CA THR A 395 -0.25 -17.41 10.15
C THR A 395 -1.07 -18.68 10.01
N VAL A 396 -1.63 -18.90 8.82
CA VAL A 396 -2.37 -20.11 8.44
C VAL A 396 -1.70 -20.72 7.23
N ILE A 397 -1.15 -21.92 7.39
CA ILE A 397 -0.56 -22.69 6.29
C ILE A 397 -1.67 -23.53 5.69
N THR A 398 -2.08 -23.19 4.48
CA THR A 398 -3.21 -23.84 3.80
C THR A 398 -2.77 -25.06 2.99
N ARG A 399 -1.58 -24.97 2.35
CA ARG A 399 -1.04 -26.07 1.54
C ARG A 399 0.50 -26.05 1.59
N LYS A 400 1.20 -25.63 0.54
CA LYS A 400 2.66 -25.69 0.46
C LYS A 400 3.33 -24.63 1.34
N ALA A 401 4.41 -25.03 2.00
CA ALA A 401 5.28 -24.16 2.78
C ALA A 401 6.71 -24.71 2.70
N TYR A 402 7.45 -24.38 1.64
CA TYR A 402 8.73 -25.00 1.34
C TYR A 402 9.91 -24.04 1.47
N GLY A 403 11.00 -24.59 2.02
CA GLY A 403 12.31 -23.96 2.06
C GLY A 403 12.33 -22.61 2.77
N GLY A 404 13.22 -21.73 2.34
CA GLY A 404 13.32 -20.38 2.90
C GLY A 404 12.07 -19.51 2.73
N ALA A 405 11.23 -19.81 1.75
CA ALA A 405 9.97 -19.09 1.58
C ALA A 405 8.96 -19.40 2.71
N TYR A 406 8.95 -20.62 3.25
CA TYR A 406 8.22 -20.93 4.48
C TYR A 406 8.66 -20.03 5.63
N ASP A 407 9.98 -19.89 5.84
CA ASP A 407 10.48 -19.04 6.92
C ASP A 407 10.04 -17.59 6.74
N VAL A 408 10.14 -17.06 5.51
CA VAL A 408 9.85 -15.66 5.18
C VAL A 408 8.37 -15.31 5.37
N MET A 409 7.45 -16.22 5.07
CA MET A 409 6.00 -16.00 5.16
C MET A 409 5.48 -16.11 6.61
N ALA A 410 6.04 -15.29 7.49
CA ALA A 410 5.64 -15.18 8.90
C ALA A 410 5.61 -16.52 9.64
N SER A 411 6.69 -17.33 9.53
CA SER A 411 6.79 -18.59 10.26
C SER A 411 6.95 -18.39 11.77
N LYS A 412 6.72 -19.45 12.53
CA LYS A 412 7.00 -19.50 13.97
C LYS A 412 8.44 -19.12 14.29
N HIS A 413 9.38 -19.48 13.41
CA HIS A 413 10.82 -19.28 13.60
C HIS A 413 11.23 -17.81 13.57
N ILE A 414 10.49 -16.97 12.83
CA ILE A 414 10.67 -15.50 12.83
C ILE A 414 9.69 -14.77 13.75
N ARG A 415 9.20 -15.48 14.77
CA ARG A 415 8.39 -14.92 15.86
C ARG A 415 6.97 -14.52 15.47
N ALA A 416 6.31 -15.26 14.56
CA ALA A 416 4.85 -15.17 14.47
C ALA A 416 4.22 -15.72 15.76
N ASP A 417 3.12 -15.10 16.20
CA ASP A 417 2.51 -15.36 17.51
C ASP A 417 1.63 -16.60 17.50
N LEU A 418 0.87 -16.80 16.43
CA LEU A 418 0.01 -17.95 16.20
C LEU A 418 0.30 -18.54 14.82
N ASN A 419 0.67 -19.82 14.78
CA ASN A 419 0.89 -20.56 13.55
C ASN A 419 -0.05 -21.75 13.49
N LEU A 420 -0.98 -21.71 12.56
CA LEU A 420 -1.97 -22.73 12.30
C LEU A 420 -1.67 -23.45 10.99
N ALA A 421 -1.98 -24.71 10.89
CA ALA A 421 -1.92 -25.44 9.64
C ALA A 421 -3.22 -26.18 9.38
N TRP A 422 -3.60 -26.28 8.12
CA TRP A 422 -4.66 -27.17 7.69
C TRP A 422 -4.13 -28.61 7.52
N PRO A 423 -4.99 -29.64 7.51
CA PRO A 423 -4.55 -31.00 7.22
C PRO A 423 -3.88 -31.18 5.85
N THR A 424 -4.19 -30.28 4.91
CA THR A 424 -3.62 -30.21 3.55
C THR A 424 -2.25 -29.55 3.49
N ALA A 425 -1.73 -29.04 4.61
CA ALA A 425 -0.43 -28.36 4.64
C ALA A 425 0.73 -29.34 4.38
N GLU A 426 1.70 -28.88 3.60
CA GLU A 426 2.94 -29.59 3.32
C GLU A 426 4.10 -28.67 3.73
N ILE A 427 4.78 -29.00 4.83
CA ILE A 427 5.86 -28.17 5.41
C ILE A 427 7.18 -28.92 5.31
N ALA A 428 8.09 -28.49 4.43
CA ALA A 428 9.34 -29.20 4.16
C ALA A 428 10.45 -28.28 3.62
N VAL A 429 11.67 -28.80 3.57
CA VAL A 429 12.81 -28.09 2.96
C VAL A 429 12.57 -27.86 1.46
N MET A 430 11.94 -28.82 0.78
CA MET A 430 11.55 -28.74 -0.64
C MET A 430 10.41 -29.72 -0.92
N GLY A 431 9.74 -29.56 -2.07
CA GLY A 431 8.71 -30.51 -2.50
C GLY A 431 9.26 -31.92 -2.65
N ALA A 432 8.41 -32.92 -2.38
CA ALA A 432 8.80 -34.33 -2.32
C ALA A 432 9.47 -34.82 -3.61
N ASP A 433 8.94 -34.46 -4.78
CA ASP A 433 9.51 -34.88 -6.06
C ASP A 433 10.95 -34.40 -6.24
N GLY A 434 11.23 -33.14 -5.86
CA GLY A 434 12.59 -32.60 -5.89
C GLY A 434 13.52 -33.29 -4.90
N ALA A 435 13.05 -33.52 -3.67
CA ALA A 435 13.81 -34.18 -2.63
C ALA A 435 14.18 -35.64 -3.01
N VAL A 436 13.21 -36.37 -3.52
CA VAL A 436 13.38 -37.77 -3.94
C VAL A 436 14.35 -37.91 -5.11
N ASN A 437 14.28 -37.00 -6.09
CA ASN A 437 15.25 -36.98 -7.20
C ASN A 437 16.70 -36.71 -6.76
N ILE A 438 16.88 -36.03 -5.62
CA ILE A 438 18.24 -35.80 -5.06
C ILE A 438 18.66 -36.98 -4.22
N ILE A 439 17.84 -37.39 -3.26
CA ILE A 439 18.20 -38.40 -2.23
C ILE A 439 18.26 -39.80 -2.83
N PHE A 440 17.30 -40.15 -3.69
CA PHE A 440 17.10 -41.51 -4.20
C PHE A 440 17.42 -41.65 -5.70
N ARG A 441 18.17 -40.73 -6.25
CA ARG A 441 18.52 -40.71 -7.70
C ARG A 441 19.03 -42.04 -8.20
N LYS A 442 19.87 -42.72 -7.43
CA LYS A 442 20.43 -44.02 -7.79
C LYS A 442 19.37 -45.14 -7.72
N ASN A 443 18.58 -45.16 -6.67
CA ASN A 443 17.53 -46.17 -6.48
C ASN A 443 16.46 -46.09 -7.60
N ILE A 444 16.09 -44.88 -7.98
CA ILE A 444 15.14 -44.63 -9.10
C ILE A 444 15.74 -45.11 -10.42
N GLY A 445 17.01 -44.78 -10.70
CA GLY A 445 17.69 -45.17 -11.94
C GLY A 445 17.97 -46.69 -12.09
N GLU A 446 18.00 -47.42 -10.97
CA GLU A 446 18.21 -48.85 -10.94
C GLU A 446 16.90 -49.68 -10.81
N ALA A 447 15.73 -49.01 -10.67
CA ALA A 447 14.43 -49.67 -10.52
C ALA A 447 13.91 -50.23 -11.87
N ASP A 448 13.22 -51.38 -11.82
CA ASP A 448 12.56 -51.96 -12.98
C ASP A 448 11.49 -51.05 -13.60
N ASP A 449 10.82 -50.21 -12.74
CA ASP A 449 9.86 -49.15 -13.13
C ASP A 449 10.23 -47.85 -12.39
N PRO A 450 11.02 -46.95 -13.02
CA PRO A 450 11.48 -45.71 -12.41
C PRO A 450 10.35 -44.75 -12.03
N GLU A 451 9.26 -44.69 -12.81
CA GLU A 451 8.14 -43.78 -12.53
C GLU A 451 7.36 -44.24 -11.29
N LYS A 452 7.10 -45.54 -11.18
CA LYS A 452 6.46 -46.14 -10.02
C LYS A 452 7.32 -45.99 -8.77
N ALA A 453 8.61 -46.27 -8.86
CA ALA A 453 9.56 -46.12 -7.76
C ALA A 453 9.64 -44.66 -7.29
N HIS A 454 9.69 -43.72 -8.21
CA HIS A 454 9.67 -42.29 -7.91
C HIS A 454 8.40 -41.87 -7.16
N LYS A 455 7.24 -42.34 -7.61
CA LYS A 455 5.97 -42.03 -6.97
C LYS A 455 5.89 -42.59 -5.55
N GLU A 456 6.22 -43.85 -5.37
CA GLU A 456 6.23 -44.50 -4.04
C GLU A 456 7.18 -43.80 -3.05
N LEU A 457 8.37 -43.42 -3.51
CA LEU A 457 9.34 -42.68 -2.69
C LEU A 457 8.87 -41.24 -2.40
N SER A 458 8.18 -40.59 -3.33
CA SER A 458 7.62 -39.24 -3.12
C SER A 458 6.48 -39.29 -2.09
N ASP A 459 5.61 -40.29 -2.16
CA ASP A 459 4.50 -40.48 -1.20
C ASP A 459 5.07 -40.77 0.23
N ASP A 460 6.08 -41.67 0.34
CA ASP A 460 6.78 -41.98 1.59
C ASP A 460 7.49 -40.73 2.17
N TYR A 461 8.13 -39.93 1.31
CA TYR A 461 8.77 -38.68 1.74
C TYR A 461 7.76 -37.67 2.26
N LYS A 462 6.61 -37.51 1.60
CA LYS A 462 5.54 -36.62 2.07
C LYS A 462 5.04 -37.02 3.43
N GLU A 463 4.74 -38.29 3.63
CA GLU A 463 4.25 -38.81 4.92
C GLU A 463 5.26 -38.57 6.03
N LYS A 464 6.56 -38.86 5.78
CA LYS A 464 7.61 -38.77 6.80
C LYS A 464 8.09 -37.34 7.11
N PHE A 465 8.07 -36.44 6.15
CA PHE A 465 8.78 -35.17 6.30
C PHE A 465 7.93 -33.92 5.99
N ALA A 466 6.87 -34.04 5.19
CA ALA A 466 6.09 -32.87 4.77
C ALA A 466 4.74 -32.73 5.48
N SER A 467 4.29 -33.75 6.20
CA SER A 467 3.03 -33.73 6.94
C SER A 467 3.01 -32.61 7.99
N PRO A 468 1.89 -31.84 8.14
CA PRO A 468 1.75 -30.82 9.16
C PRO A 468 1.85 -31.41 10.59
N TYR A 469 1.52 -32.69 10.75
CA TYR A 469 1.64 -33.36 12.05
C TYR A 469 3.08 -33.50 12.51
N VAL A 470 4.02 -33.75 11.60
CA VAL A 470 5.47 -33.77 11.89
C VAL A 470 5.94 -32.41 12.41
N ALA A 471 5.51 -31.31 11.76
CA ALA A 471 5.83 -29.97 12.23
C ALA A 471 5.17 -29.65 13.58
N ALA A 472 3.97 -30.18 13.83
CA ALA A 472 3.28 -30.04 15.12
C ALA A 472 4.01 -30.78 16.25
N GLU A 473 4.48 -32.02 16.02
CA GLU A 473 5.27 -32.80 16.97
C GLU A 473 6.56 -32.08 17.39
N MET A 474 7.16 -31.31 16.47
CA MET A 474 8.34 -30.49 16.75
C MET A 474 8.02 -29.13 17.40
N GLY A 475 6.73 -28.75 17.53
CA GLY A 475 6.31 -27.44 18.04
C GLY A 475 6.54 -26.28 17.06
N TYR A 476 6.67 -26.57 15.76
CA TYR A 476 6.88 -25.56 14.71
C TYR A 476 5.58 -24.92 14.23
N ILE A 477 4.46 -25.55 14.50
CA ILE A 477 3.10 -24.99 14.41
C ILE A 477 2.39 -25.18 15.74
N ASP A 478 1.47 -24.27 16.07
CA ASP A 478 0.77 -24.32 17.35
C ASP A 478 -0.37 -25.32 17.35
N ARG A 479 -1.09 -25.43 16.21
CA ARG A 479 -2.21 -26.36 16.05
C ARG A 479 -2.42 -26.71 14.58
N VAL A 480 -2.85 -27.96 14.33
CA VAL A 480 -3.53 -28.36 13.09
C VAL A 480 -5.02 -28.19 13.34
N ILE A 481 -5.72 -27.44 12.47
CA ILE A 481 -7.13 -27.06 12.62
C ILE A 481 -7.95 -27.54 11.42
N PHE A 482 -9.24 -27.71 11.61
CA PHE A 482 -10.16 -27.86 10.48
C PHE A 482 -10.24 -26.55 9.69
N PRO A 483 -10.22 -26.58 8.33
CA PRO A 483 -10.29 -25.36 7.53
C PRO A 483 -11.49 -24.47 7.89
N ARG A 484 -12.65 -25.06 8.13
CA ARG A 484 -13.89 -24.35 8.55
C ARG A 484 -13.77 -23.55 9.85
N GLU A 485 -12.80 -23.86 10.73
CA GLU A 485 -12.58 -23.17 12.01
C GLU A 485 -11.63 -21.96 11.89
N THR A 486 -11.06 -21.71 10.71
CA THR A 486 -10.01 -20.70 10.51
C THR A 486 -10.43 -19.31 10.99
N ARG A 487 -11.63 -18.83 10.61
CA ARG A 487 -12.13 -17.53 11.04
C ARG A 487 -12.18 -17.42 12.56
N LYS A 488 -12.76 -18.42 13.23
CA LYS A 488 -12.85 -18.48 14.69
C LYS A 488 -11.49 -18.42 15.37
N GLU A 489 -10.54 -19.22 14.91
CA GLU A 489 -9.20 -19.27 15.48
C GLU A 489 -8.43 -17.96 15.29
N LEU A 490 -8.62 -17.29 14.14
CA LEU A 490 -8.02 -15.97 13.89
C LEU A 490 -8.63 -14.91 14.81
N ILE A 491 -9.95 -14.87 15.01
CA ILE A 491 -10.61 -13.93 15.94
C ILE A 491 -10.09 -14.14 17.36
N LEU A 492 -10.08 -15.40 17.85
CA LEU A 492 -9.54 -15.72 19.17
C LEU A 492 -8.04 -15.38 19.30
N GLY A 493 -7.28 -15.52 18.21
CA GLY A 493 -5.90 -15.11 18.13
C GLY A 493 -5.74 -13.59 18.30
N LEU A 494 -6.52 -12.80 17.59
CA LEU A 494 -6.52 -11.33 17.72
C LEU A 494 -6.87 -10.89 19.14
N GLU A 495 -7.90 -11.46 19.75
CA GLU A 495 -8.29 -11.16 21.14
C GLU A 495 -7.16 -11.52 22.12
N ARG A 496 -6.52 -12.66 21.94
CA ARG A 496 -5.42 -13.15 22.80
C ARG A 496 -4.18 -12.27 22.72
N TYR A 497 -3.78 -11.89 21.51
CA TYR A 497 -2.53 -11.17 21.26
C TYR A 497 -2.71 -9.65 21.10
N GLY A 498 -3.91 -9.12 21.20
CA GLY A 498 -4.21 -7.69 21.02
C GLY A 498 -3.41 -6.76 21.95
N ASN A 499 -3.03 -7.24 23.13
CA ASN A 499 -2.19 -6.51 24.09
C ASN A 499 -0.69 -6.89 24.04
N LYS A 500 -0.25 -7.54 22.96
CA LYS A 500 1.15 -7.93 22.78
C LYS A 500 2.09 -6.75 22.99
N ARG A 501 3.22 -7.02 23.67
CA ARG A 501 4.32 -6.07 23.83
C ARG A 501 5.64 -6.78 23.48
N GLU A 502 6.41 -6.19 22.59
CA GLU A 502 7.75 -6.67 22.28
C GLU A 502 8.80 -5.71 22.84
N ASN A 503 9.76 -6.26 23.59
CA ASN A 503 10.88 -5.50 24.09
C ASN A 503 12.12 -5.81 23.26
N ARG A 504 12.60 -4.83 22.50
CA ARG A 504 13.76 -4.95 21.60
C ARG A 504 14.88 -4.03 22.05
N PRO A 505 16.14 -4.35 21.71
CA PRO A 505 17.25 -3.43 21.94
C PRO A 505 16.97 -2.05 21.32
N LYS A 506 17.24 -0.99 22.07
CA LYS A 506 17.09 0.39 21.58
C LYS A 506 18.05 0.64 20.43
N ARG A 507 17.55 1.24 19.34
CA ARG A 507 18.31 1.61 18.14
C ARG A 507 17.75 2.91 17.55
N LYS A 508 18.52 3.60 16.72
CA LYS A 508 18.03 4.79 15.99
C LYS A 508 16.97 4.40 14.96
N HIS A 509 17.24 3.38 14.18
CA HIS A 509 16.34 2.74 13.20
C HIS A 509 16.92 1.39 12.80
N GLY A 510 16.13 0.54 12.13
CA GLY A 510 16.64 -0.67 11.48
C GLY A 510 17.45 -0.34 10.23
N ASN A 511 18.35 -1.24 9.83
CA ASN A 511 19.06 -1.16 8.55
C ASN A 511 18.51 -2.26 7.63
N ILE A 512 17.31 -1.99 7.09
CA ILE A 512 16.66 -2.91 6.15
C ILE A 512 17.45 -2.97 4.84
N PRO A 513 17.65 -4.15 4.22
CA PRO A 513 18.25 -4.25 2.89
C PRO A 513 17.34 -3.55 1.85
N LEU A 514 17.80 -2.43 1.28
CA LEU A 514 17.05 -1.60 0.33
C LEU A 514 17.31 -2.02 -1.13
#